data_c33816706973edff887e38dc32df2391
#
_entry.id   c33816706973edff887e38dc32df2391
#
_cell.length_a   1.000
_cell.length_b   1.000
_cell.length_c   1.000
_cell.angle_alpha   90.00
_cell.angle_beta   90.00
_cell.angle_gamma   90.00
#
_symmetry.space_group_name_H-M   'P 1'
#
loop_
_entity.id
_entity.type
_entity.pdbx_description
1 polymer ?
#
loop_
_entity_poly.entity_id
_entity_poly.type
_entity_poly.pdbx_seq_one_letter_code
_entity_poly.pdbx_strand_id
1 'polypeptide(L)'
;MHNHNMLEVNNLSKNFAGTGRETEFAAVDGISFTLDEGECLGLIGESGCGKSTTARLITGFVQADAGSVLLEGEEILGRKGRRQREVYRKIQMVFQTPQDSFDPMQTLETGILEAFRNQGMSRKEAC
;
A
#
# COMPACT_ATOMS: atom_id res chain seq x y z
N MET A 1 23.33 14.86 11.36
CA MET A 1 21.97 14.33 11.56
C MET A 1 21.56 13.63 10.28
N HIS A 2 21.45 12.33 10.31
CA HIS A 2 20.90 11.61 9.17
C HIS A 2 19.39 11.58 9.34
N ASN A 3 18.66 12.41 8.58
CA ASN A 3 17.24 12.20 8.38
C ASN A 3 17.11 10.87 7.62
N HIS A 4 16.79 9.82 8.34
CA HIS A 4 16.39 8.58 7.71
C HIS A 4 14.90 8.69 7.38
N ASN A 5 14.61 9.23 6.19
CA ASN A 5 13.27 9.15 5.64
C ASN A 5 12.93 7.66 5.52
N MET A 6 12.00 7.21 6.35
CA MET A 6 11.50 5.84 6.28
C MET A 6 10.67 5.63 5.02
N LEU A 7 9.86 6.62 4.67
CA LEU A 7 9.02 6.61 3.48
C LEU A 7 9.10 7.97 2.77
N GLU A 8 9.30 7.95 1.47
CA GLU A 8 9.22 9.13 0.60
C GLU A 8 8.23 8.88 -0.52
N VAL A 9 7.28 9.77 -0.66
CA VAL A 9 6.30 9.77 -1.75
C VAL A 9 6.53 11.01 -2.59
N ASN A 10 6.77 10.84 -3.88
CA ASN A 10 7.11 11.93 -4.79
C ASN A 10 6.16 11.97 -5.99
N ASN A 11 5.41 13.05 -6.12
CA ASN A 11 4.49 13.33 -7.23
C ASN A 11 3.59 12.14 -7.61
N LEU A 12 3.10 11.44 -6.62
CA LEU A 12 2.27 10.25 -6.80
C LEU A 12 0.92 10.63 -7.40
N SER A 13 0.56 9.99 -8.50
CA SER A 13 -0.67 10.28 -9.24
C SER A 13 -1.39 9.02 -9.67
N LYS A 14 -2.72 9.09 -9.65
CA LYS A 14 -3.61 8.02 -10.14
C LYS A 14 -4.89 8.61 -10.73
N ASN A 15 -5.13 8.27 -11.97
CA ASN A 15 -6.37 8.56 -12.67
C ASN A 15 -7.20 7.29 -12.81
N PHE A 16 -8.50 7.40 -12.65
CA PHE A 16 -9.44 6.34 -12.99
C PHE A 16 -10.28 6.77 -14.19
N ALA A 17 -10.51 5.83 -15.11
CA ALA A 17 -11.43 6.05 -16.20
C ALA A 17 -12.86 6.17 -15.68
N GLY A 18 -13.57 7.22 -16.09
CA GLY A 18 -15.00 7.37 -15.82
C GLY A 18 -15.81 6.31 -16.57
N THR A 19 -16.96 5.95 -16.03
CA THR A 19 -17.92 5.07 -16.69
C THR A 19 -18.80 5.88 -17.65
N GLY A 20 -18.78 5.55 -18.94
CA GLY A 20 -19.60 6.19 -19.95
C GLY A 20 -18.95 7.42 -20.60
N ARG A 21 -19.71 8.52 -20.72
CA ARG A 21 -19.24 9.78 -21.33
C ARG A 21 -18.43 10.66 -20.37
N GLU A 22 -18.22 10.22 -19.13
CA GLU A 22 -17.46 10.97 -18.15
C GLU A 22 -15.96 10.83 -18.42
N THR A 23 -15.29 11.96 -18.32
CA THR A 23 -13.84 12.08 -18.44
C THR A 23 -13.12 11.38 -17.27
N GLU A 24 -11.88 10.97 -17.50
CA GLU A 24 -10.98 10.51 -16.45
C GLU A 24 -11.00 11.49 -15.27
N PHE A 25 -11.03 10.97 -14.06
CA PHE A 25 -10.86 11.78 -12.86
C PHE A 25 -9.58 11.41 -12.12
N ALA A 26 -8.89 12.43 -11.63
CA ALA A 26 -7.71 12.26 -10.82
C ALA A 26 -8.13 11.90 -9.39
N ALA A 27 -7.92 10.64 -8.99
CA ALA A 27 -8.15 10.21 -7.62
C ALA A 27 -7.01 10.68 -6.69
N VAL A 28 -5.79 10.73 -7.23
CA VAL A 28 -4.59 11.27 -6.57
C VAL A 28 -3.83 12.08 -7.62
N ASP A 29 -3.48 13.31 -7.31
CA ASP A 29 -2.89 14.26 -8.24
C ASP A 29 -1.59 14.86 -7.66
N GLY A 30 -0.46 14.24 -8.01
CA GLY A 30 0.86 14.78 -7.73
C GLY A 30 1.18 15.00 -6.26
N ILE A 31 0.74 14.10 -5.37
CA ILE A 31 1.02 14.24 -3.95
C ILE A 31 2.46 13.88 -3.60
N SER A 32 3.04 14.63 -2.69
CA SER A 32 4.40 14.41 -2.18
C SER A 32 4.43 14.61 -0.67
N PHE A 33 5.07 13.69 0.03
CA PHE A 33 5.35 13.79 1.46
C PHE A 33 6.45 12.83 1.87
N THR A 34 7.00 13.05 3.05
CA THR A 34 7.98 12.17 3.68
C THR A 34 7.49 11.74 5.05
N LEU A 35 7.96 10.61 5.52
CA LEU A 35 7.68 10.07 6.85
C LEU A 35 8.99 9.55 7.43
N ASP A 36 9.39 10.12 8.55
CA ASP A 36 10.60 9.72 9.26
C ASP A 36 10.33 8.53 10.20
N GLU A 37 11.38 7.88 10.64
CA GLU A 37 11.28 6.79 11.61
C GLU A 37 10.63 7.28 12.92
N GLY A 38 9.62 6.54 13.40
CA GLY A 38 8.88 6.88 14.62
C GLY A 38 7.82 7.98 14.45
N GLU A 39 7.67 8.53 13.25
CA GLU A 39 6.69 9.57 12.95
C GLU A 39 5.32 8.98 12.60
N CYS A 40 4.27 9.74 12.85
CA CYS A 40 2.90 9.42 12.46
C CYS A 40 2.33 10.55 11.59
N LEU A 41 1.98 10.23 10.36
CA LEU A 41 1.38 11.16 9.41
C LEU A 41 -0.11 10.90 9.25
N GLY A 42 -0.94 11.93 9.48
CA GLY A 42 -2.38 11.87 9.24
C GLY A 42 -2.75 12.36 7.85
N LEU A 43 -3.56 11.57 7.13
CA LEU A 43 -4.20 12.00 5.89
C LEU A 43 -5.65 12.38 6.20
N ILE A 44 -5.97 13.67 6.06
CA ILE A 44 -7.29 14.22 6.38
C ILE A 44 -7.96 14.71 5.11
N GLY A 45 -9.25 14.47 4.99
CA GLY A 45 -10.06 14.91 3.87
C GLY A 45 -11.44 14.27 3.89
N GLU A 46 -12.33 14.76 3.02
CA GLU A 46 -13.66 14.21 2.84
C GLU A 46 -13.64 12.83 2.18
N SER A 47 -14.74 12.10 2.27
CA SER A 47 -14.92 10.83 1.57
C SER A 47 -14.74 11.01 0.06
N GLY A 48 -13.96 10.14 -0.58
CA GLY A 48 -13.67 10.22 -2.01
C GLY A 48 -12.54 11.17 -2.41
N CYS A 49 -11.81 11.77 -1.45
CA CYS A 49 -10.69 12.68 -1.76
C CYS A 49 -9.34 11.96 -2.06
N GLY A 50 -9.33 10.63 -2.12
CA GLY A 50 -8.14 9.87 -2.48
C GLY A 50 -7.31 9.31 -1.33
N LYS A 51 -7.74 9.43 -0.07
CA LYS A 51 -7.03 8.89 1.11
C LYS A 51 -6.76 7.38 0.99
N SER A 52 -7.80 6.61 0.77
CA SER A 52 -7.71 5.15 0.62
C SER A 52 -6.93 4.76 -0.64
N THR A 53 -7.10 5.51 -1.72
CA THR A 53 -6.35 5.30 -2.97
C THR A 53 -4.86 5.54 -2.75
N THR A 54 -4.49 6.60 -2.03
CA THR A 54 -3.10 6.88 -1.66
C THR A 54 -2.46 5.73 -0.90
N ALA A 55 -3.12 5.21 0.11
CA ALA A 55 -2.63 4.06 0.87
C ALA A 55 -2.45 2.81 0.00
N ARG A 56 -3.40 2.53 -0.89
CA ARG A 56 -3.34 1.41 -1.83
C ARG A 56 -2.23 1.55 -2.88
N LEU A 57 -1.94 2.77 -3.30
CA LEU A 57 -0.81 3.06 -4.21
C LEU A 57 0.52 2.79 -3.53
N ILE A 58 0.71 3.28 -2.31
CA ILE A 58 1.94 3.09 -1.54
C ILE A 58 2.20 1.61 -1.27
N THR A 59 1.18 0.85 -0.93
CA THR A 59 1.29 -0.60 -0.65
C THR A 59 1.33 -1.46 -1.91
N GLY A 60 1.10 -0.89 -3.09
CA GLY A 60 1.13 -1.61 -4.37
C GLY A 60 -0.14 -2.41 -4.70
N PHE A 61 -1.23 -2.23 -3.95
CA PHE A 61 -2.53 -2.82 -4.29
C PHE A 61 -3.16 -2.20 -5.54
N VAL A 62 -2.83 -0.95 -5.81
CA VAL A 62 -3.22 -0.22 -7.02
C VAL A 62 -1.95 0.29 -7.68
N GLN A 63 -1.87 0.19 -8.99
CA GLN A 63 -0.73 0.69 -9.75
C GLN A 63 -0.83 2.20 -9.94
N ALA A 64 0.24 2.93 -9.62
CA ALA A 64 0.35 4.36 -9.91
C ALA A 64 0.52 4.62 -11.40
N ASP A 65 0.01 5.74 -11.87
CA ASP A 65 0.21 6.21 -13.24
C ASP A 65 1.47 7.07 -13.37
N ALA A 66 1.83 7.78 -12.28
CA ALA A 66 3.05 8.57 -12.21
C ALA A 66 3.53 8.69 -10.76
N GLY A 67 4.78 9.10 -10.61
CA GLY A 67 5.41 9.32 -9.33
C GLY A 67 6.28 8.16 -8.85
N SER A 68 6.83 8.30 -7.67
CA SER A 68 7.67 7.29 -7.03
C SER A 68 7.37 7.16 -5.54
N VAL A 69 7.61 5.99 -5.00
CA VAL A 69 7.55 5.70 -3.56
C VAL A 69 8.82 4.99 -3.17
N LEU A 70 9.59 5.59 -2.29
CA LEU A 70 10.80 5.00 -1.73
C LEU A 70 10.55 4.59 -0.29
N LEU A 71 10.92 3.37 0.03
CA LEU A 71 10.93 2.82 1.39
C LEU A 71 12.38 2.57 1.79
N GLU A 72 12.85 3.23 2.84
CA GLU A 72 14.25 3.18 3.26
C GLU A 72 15.23 3.48 2.11
N GLY A 73 14.88 4.43 1.24
CA GLY A 73 15.67 4.82 0.08
C GLY A 73 15.55 3.93 -1.15
N GLU A 74 14.77 2.85 -1.09
CA GLU A 74 14.57 1.95 -2.22
C GLU A 74 13.18 2.14 -2.88
N GLU A 75 13.16 2.33 -4.19
CA GLU A 75 11.93 2.41 -4.97
C GLU A 75 11.11 1.12 -4.85
N ILE A 76 9.84 1.24 -4.44
CA ILE A 76 8.97 0.09 -4.21
C ILE A 76 7.83 -0.06 -5.23
N LEU A 77 7.54 0.96 -6.03
CA LEU A 77 6.51 0.87 -7.06
C LEU A 77 6.92 -0.08 -8.19
N GLY A 78 5.94 -0.76 -8.76
CA GLY A 78 6.14 -1.65 -9.91
C GLY A 78 6.92 -2.94 -9.60
N ARG A 79 7.25 -3.21 -8.36
CA ARG A 79 7.90 -4.47 -7.97
C ARG A 79 6.94 -5.65 -8.09
N LYS A 80 7.46 -6.79 -8.53
CA LYS A 80 6.70 -8.03 -8.71
C LYS A 80 7.43 -9.22 -8.07
N GLY A 81 6.68 -10.27 -7.79
CA GLY A 81 7.22 -11.54 -7.31
C GLY A 81 7.93 -11.43 -5.96
N ARG A 82 9.18 -11.90 -5.90
CA ARG A 82 9.98 -11.92 -4.65
C ARG A 82 10.19 -10.53 -4.07
N ARG A 83 10.51 -9.53 -4.92
CA ARG A 83 10.75 -8.14 -4.48
C ARG A 83 9.49 -7.50 -3.88
N GLN A 84 8.33 -7.81 -4.41
CA GLN A 84 7.06 -7.35 -3.85
C GLN A 84 6.79 -7.96 -2.48
N ARG A 85 7.12 -9.24 -2.27
CA ARG A 85 6.99 -9.89 -0.95
C ARG A 85 7.92 -9.27 0.09
N GLU A 86 9.10 -8.83 -0.29
CA GLU A 86 10.02 -8.11 0.60
C GLU A 86 9.41 -6.78 1.07
N VAL A 87 8.73 -6.06 0.18
CA VAL A 87 7.99 -4.84 0.55
C VAL A 87 6.86 -5.15 1.54
N TYR A 88 6.08 -6.21 1.31
CA TYR A 88 4.99 -6.60 2.23
C TYR A 88 5.45 -7.03 3.62
N ARG A 89 6.71 -7.42 3.78
CA ARG A 89 7.29 -7.66 5.10
C ARG A 89 7.54 -6.38 5.89
N LYS A 90 7.76 -5.28 5.19
CA LYS A 90 8.08 -3.98 5.78
C LYS A 90 6.86 -3.07 5.94
N ILE A 91 5.87 -3.19 5.03
CA ILE A 91 4.65 -2.39 5.05
C ILE A 91 3.45 -3.29 5.35
N GLN A 92 2.65 -2.87 6.31
CA GLN A 92 1.38 -3.51 6.66
C GLN A 92 0.24 -2.52 6.42
N MET A 93 -0.89 -3.01 5.92
CA MET A 93 -2.08 -2.21 5.70
C MET A 93 -3.25 -2.78 6.50
N VAL A 94 -3.89 -1.89 7.27
CA VAL A 94 -5.15 -2.21 7.95
C VAL A 94 -6.29 -1.60 7.15
N PHE A 95 -7.21 -2.44 6.69
CA PHE A 95 -8.36 -2.00 5.90
C PHE A 95 -9.47 -1.43 6.78
N GLN A 96 -10.28 -0.52 6.21
CA GLN A 96 -11.43 0.09 6.89
C GLN A 96 -12.47 -0.97 7.32
N THR A 97 -12.66 -2.00 6.50
CA THR A 97 -13.50 -3.16 6.80
C THR A 97 -12.64 -4.43 6.84
N PRO A 98 -12.08 -4.78 8.01
CA PRO A 98 -11.15 -5.93 8.13
C PRO A 98 -11.76 -7.27 7.70
N GLN A 99 -13.07 -7.40 7.74
CA GLN A 99 -13.79 -8.60 7.29
C GLN A 99 -13.56 -8.89 5.79
N ASP A 100 -13.38 -7.86 4.98
CA ASP A 100 -13.12 -7.99 3.53
C ASP A 100 -11.71 -8.53 3.24
N SER A 101 -10.85 -8.59 4.26
CA SER A 101 -9.50 -9.15 4.15
C SER A 101 -9.48 -10.68 4.16
N PHE A 102 -10.59 -11.32 4.54
CA PHE A 102 -10.71 -12.77 4.56
C PHE A 102 -11.58 -13.25 3.39
N ASP A 103 -11.07 -14.23 2.67
CA ASP A 103 -11.85 -14.92 1.64
C ASP A 103 -12.94 -15.78 2.33
N PRO A 104 -14.24 -15.52 2.06
CA PRO A 104 -15.32 -16.28 2.68
C PRO A 104 -15.32 -17.77 2.31
N MET A 105 -14.61 -18.15 1.25
CA MET A 105 -14.46 -19.54 0.80
C MET A 105 -13.30 -20.28 1.46
N GLN A 106 -12.51 -19.60 2.29
CA GLN A 106 -11.38 -20.16 3.01
C GLN A 106 -11.64 -20.22 4.52
N THR A 107 -10.96 -21.15 5.19
CA THR A 107 -10.98 -21.19 6.65
C THR A 107 -10.15 -20.05 7.24
N LEU A 108 -10.49 -19.60 8.45
CA LEU A 108 -9.71 -18.59 9.17
C LEU A 108 -8.24 -19.02 9.35
N GLU A 109 -8.01 -20.30 9.62
CA GLU A 109 -6.67 -20.88 9.73
C GLU A 109 -5.86 -20.63 8.46
N THR A 110 -6.46 -20.89 7.28
CA THR A 110 -5.77 -20.67 6.00
C THR A 110 -5.42 -19.21 5.78
N GLY A 111 -6.33 -18.28 6.07
CA GLY A 111 -6.08 -16.86 5.94
C GLY A 111 -4.97 -16.36 6.88
N ILE A 112 -4.96 -16.83 8.12
CA ILE A 112 -3.92 -16.49 9.10
C ILE A 112 -2.57 -17.07 8.69
N LEU A 113 -2.53 -18.33 8.29
CA LEU A 113 -1.30 -19.00 7.86
C LEU A 113 -0.69 -18.36 6.60
N GLU A 114 -1.51 -17.81 5.73
CA GLU A 114 -1.04 -17.09 4.54
C GLU A 114 -0.20 -15.87 4.91
N ALA A 115 -0.61 -15.10 5.93
CA ALA A 115 0.15 -13.96 6.42
C ALA A 115 1.56 -14.37 6.90
N PHE A 116 1.66 -15.46 7.65
CA PHE A 116 2.95 -15.99 8.13
C PHE A 116 3.81 -16.56 6.98
N ARG A 117 3.19 -17.22 6.01
CA ARG A 117 3.90 -17.70 4.81
C ARG A 117 4.47 -16.56 3.99
N ASN A 118 3.76 -15.44 3.87
CA ASN A 118 4.24 -14.24 3.20
C ASN A 118 5.44 -13.61 3.92
N GLN A 119 5.57 -13.81 5.22
CA GLN A 119 6.74 -13.44 6.01
C GLN A 119 7.88 -14.47 5.95
N GLY A 120 7.70 -15.57 5.23
CA GLY A 120 8.71 -16.60 5.05
C GLY A 120 8.76 -17.65 6.17
N MET A 121 7.75 -17.69 7.03
CA MET A 121 7.60 -18.72 8.06
C MET A 121 7.03 -20.02 7.48
N SER A 122 7.52 -21.15 7.98
CA SER A 122 6.91 -22.44 7.68
C SER A 122 5.63 -22.64 8.50
N ARG A 123 4.76 -23.57 8.05
CA ARG A 123 3.52 -23.90 8.79
C ARG A 123 3.78 -24.34 10.24
N LYS A 124 4.92 -25.01 10.48
CA LYS A 124 5.32 -25.46 11.83
C LYS A 124 5.72 -24.31 12.76
N GLU A 125 6.26 -23.23 12.20
CA GLU A 125 6.66 -22.04 12.95
C GLU A 125 5.48 -21.08 13.21
N ALA A 126 4.43 -21.15 12.38
CA ALA A 126 3.22 -20.34 12.49
C ALA A 126 2.18 -20.95 13.46
N CYS A 127 2.26 -22.21 13.78
CA CYS A 127 1.49 -22.91 14.80
C CYS A 127 2.29 -23.03 16.07
#